data_85cbaeea869905c8e4d8cea66db9a895
#
_entry.id   85cbaeea869905c8e4d8cea66db9a895
#
_cell.length_a   1.000
_cell.length_b   1.000
_cell.length_c   1.000
_cell.angle_alpha   90.00
_cell.angle_beta   90.00
_cell.angle_gamma   90.00
#
_symmetry.space_group_name_H-M   'P 1'
#
loop_
_entity.id
_entity.type
_entity.pdbx_description
1 polymer ?
#
loop_
_entity_poly.entity_id
_entity_poly.type
_entity_poly.pdbx_seq_one_letter_code
_entity_poly.pdbx_strand_id
1 'polypeptide(L)'
;MKNPVRCCTLALTLAFASTLAAPAFAQMGDMAMPAKTDKPRPSPPAMTDVSLDGAKITIHYNSPRMRGRKIMGGLVPYGKEWRTGANPATTLITTGNLKIGTLTVPAGTYTLFTLPEAPGTPWLLIVSKKTGEWGIPYPAGDDLGRTPMHGATLPAPQENMTISFDHTMKHSTELHVKWETTDESVKIEAVK
;
A
#
# COMPACT_ATOMS: atom_id res chain seq x y z
N MET A 1 43.90 41.68 -90.72
CA MET A 1 43.26 40.36 -90.62
C MET A 1 43.97 39.61 -89.54
N LYS A 2 43.22 39.15 -88.56
CA LYS A 2 43.58 38.33 -87.36
C LYS A 2 44.21 39.08 -86.19
N ASN A 3 43.34 39.45 -85.24
CA ASN A 3 43.69 39.84 -83.90
C ASN A 3 43.91 38.58 -83.03
N PRO A 4 44.88 38.58 -82.13
CA PRO A 4 44.89 37.63 -81.03
C PRO A 4 44.37 38.23 -79.79
N VAL A 5 43.50 37.49 -79.20
CA VAL A 5 42.82 37.77 -77.87
C VAL A 5 43.84 37.57 -76.74
N ARG A 6 43.99 38.53 -75.88
CA ARG A 6 44.78 38.46 -74.65
C ARG A 6 43.93 37.81 -73.56
N CYS A 7 44.36 36.66 -73.09
CA CYS A 7 43.77 35.95 -71.95
C CYS A 7 44.34 36.56 -70.65
N CYS A 8 43.48 37.22 -69.84
CA CYS A 8 43.80 37.65 -68.46
C CYS A 8 43.43 36.52 -67.54
N THR A 9 44.42 35.91 -66.95
CA THR A 9 44.25 34.96 -65.87
C THR A 9 44.06 35.72 -64.54
N LEU A 10 42.87 35.68 -64.00
CA LEU A 10 42.53 36.19 -62.66
C LEU A 10 42.77 35.07 -61.65
N ALA A 11 43.77 35.22 -60.82
CA ALA A 11 44.01 34.30 -59.68
C ALA A 11 43.06 34.61 -58.56
N LEU A 12 42.15 33.69 -58.33
CA LEU A 12 41.21 33.79 -57.19
C LEU A 12 41.80 33.04 -55.95
N THR A 13 42.33 33.78 -54.97
CA THR A 13 42.81 33.22 -53.72
C THR A 13 41.57 32.92 -52.79
N LEU A 14 41.31 31.65 -52.64
CA LEU A 14 40.28 31.18 -51.69
C LEU A 14 40.90 31.19 -50.27
N ALA A 15 40.46 32.12 -49.42
CA ALA A 15 40.72 32.08 -47.99
C ALA A 15 39.79 31.10 -47.32
N PHE A 16 40.33 29.97 -46.83
CA PHE A 16 39.61 29.04 -45.98
C PHE A 16 39.50 29.62 -44.56
N ALA A 17 38.34 30.12 -44.19
CA ALA A 17 38.01 30.47 -42.80
C ALA A 17 37.60 29.15 -42.09
N SER A 18 38.49 28.65 -41.25
CA SER A 18 38.24 27.53 -40.33
C SER A 18 37.37 28.00 -39.19
N THR A 19 36.08 27.76 -39.25
CA THR A 19 35.20 27.93 -38.09
C THR A 19 35.40 26.76 -37.12
N LEU A 20 36.08 27.02 -36.00
CA LEU A 20 36.09 26.09 -34.86
C LEU A 20 34.66 26.04 -34.28
N ALA A 21 33.96 24.96 -34.56
CA ALA A 21 32.72 24.64 -33.83
C ALA A 21 33.10 24.17 -32.43
N ALA A 22 32.83 24.98 -31.42
CA ALA A 22 32.91 24.55 -30.04
C ALA A 22 31.79 23.53 -29.77
N PRO A 23 32.09 22.41 -29.07
CA PRO A 23 31.02 21.49 -28.68
C PRO A 23 30.12 22.19 -27.65
N ALA A 24 28.85 22.33 -27.97
CA ALA A 24 27.81 22.72 -27.01
C ALA A 24 27.67 21.56 -26.00
N PHE A 25 28.26 21.72 -24.81
CA PHE A 25 27.90 20.89 -23.70
C PHE A 25 26.43 21.20 -23.39
N ALA A 26 25.55 20.24 -23.77
CA ALA A 26 24.18 20.26 -23.30
C ALA A 26 24.19 20.21 -21.77
N GLN A 27 23.85 21.34 -21.14
CA GLN A 27 23.51 21.36 -19.72
C GLN A 27 22.34 20.39 -19.56
N MET A 28 22.64 19.19 -19.07
CA MET A 28 21.64 18.34 -18.43
C MET A 28 21.13 19.14 -17.22
N GLY A 29 20.00 19.78 -17.41
CA GLY A 29 19.28 20.42 -16.32
C GLY A 29 19.08 19.36 -15.25
N ASP A 30 19.62 19.69 -14.08
CA ASP A 30 19.37 18.97 -12.83
C ASP A 30 17.85 18.91 -12.67
N MET A 31 17.24 17.74 -13.05
CA MET A 31 15.84 17.49 -12.72
C MET A 31 15.79 17.30 -11.21
N ALA A 32 15.71 18.41 -10.51
CA ALA A 32 15.41 18.42 -9.08
C ALA A 32 14.16 17.56 -8.88
N MET A 33 14.34 16.39 -8.28
CA MET A 33 13.22 15.57 -7.83
C MET A 33 12.31 16.48 -6.99
N PRO A 34 10.99 16.48 -7.24
CA PRO A 34 10.09 17.30 -6.44
C PRO A 34 10.33 16.98 -4.98
N ALA A 35 10.69 17.99 -4.19
CA ALA A 35 10.90 17.87 -2.77
C ALA A 35 9.68 17.14 -2.18
N LYS A 36 9.94 16.06 -1.42
CA LYS A 36 8.89 15.38 -0.66
C LYS A 36 8.18 16.44 0.16
N THR A 37 6.94 16.74 -0.20
CA THR A 37 6.15 17.66 0.59
C THR A 37 6.01 17.06 1.98
N ASP A 38 6.50 17.71 3.02
CA ASP A 38 6.41 17.34 4.44
C ASP A 38 4.96 17.33 4.97
N LYS A 39 3.98 17.39 4.07
CA LYS A 39 2.58 17.33 4.45
C LYS A 39 2.24 15.91 4.88
N PRO A 40 1.86 15.68 6.14
CA PRO A 40 1.52 14.36 6.64
C PRO A 40 0.47 13.71 5.74
N ARG A 41 0.75 12.48 5.28
CA ARG A 41 -0.21 11.72 4.46
C ARG A 41 -1.51 11.56 5.24
N PRO A 42 -2.68 11.71 4.60
CA PRO A 42 -3.98 11.52 5.24
C PRO A 42 -4.14 10.16 5.94
N SER A 43 -3.50 9.13 5.40
CA SER A 43 -3.49 7.76 5.90
C SER A 43 -2.07 7.23 5.74
N PRO A 44 -1.18 7.43 6.72
CA PRO A 44 0.20 7.00 6.63
C PRO A 44 0.29 5.46 6.60
N PRO A 45 1.33 4.90 5.96
CA PRO A 45 1.62 3.49 6.06
C PRO A 45 1.98 3.12 7.51
N ALA A 46 1.55 1.95 7.92
CA ALA A 46 1.82 1.35 9.22
C ALA A 46 2.08 -0.14 9.06
N MET A 47 2.73 -0.71 10.05
CA MET A 47 3.07 -2.13 10.10
C MET A 47 2.96 -2.62 11.53
N THR A 48 2.51 -3.85 11.70
CA THR A 48 2.59 -4.59 12.97
C THR A 48 3.07 -6.00 12.68
N ASP A 49 3.82 -6.59 13.59
CA ASP A 49 4.27 -7.98 13.47
C ASP A 49 4.28 -8.69 14.82
N VAL A 50 4.21 -10.00 14.77
CA VAL A 50 4.32 -10.89 15.91
C VAL A 50 5.03 -12.18 15.51
N SER A 51 5.82 -12.74 16.43
CA SER A 51 6.46 -14.04 16.25
C SER A 51 5.84 -15.04 17.21
N LEU A 52 5.31 -16.12 16.65
CA LEU A 52 4.83 -17.29 17.36
C LEU A 52 5.82 -18.46 17.14
N ASP A 53 5.77 -19.47 17.98
CA ASP A 53 6.55 -20.70 17.74
C ASP A 53 5.99 -21.43 16.49
N GLY A 54 6.73 -21.32 15.37
CA GLY A 54 6.38 -21.89 14.08
C GLY A 54 5.90 -20.88 13.02
N ALA A 55 5.64 -19.62 13.36
CA ALA A 55 5.22 -18.61 12.39
C ALA A 55 5.60 -17.19 12.79
N LYS A 56 6.11 -16.40 11.84
CA LYS A 56 6.13 -14.95 11.94
C LYS A 56 4.97 -14.38 11.11
N ILE A 57 4.21 -13.47 11.70
CA ILE A 57 3.07 -12.80 11.07
C ILE A 57 3.41 -11.32 10.95
N THR A 58 3.23 -10.75 9.77
CA THR A 58 3.44 -9.32 9.51
C THR A 58 2.22 -8.77 8.78
N ILE A 59 1.71 -7.62 9.23
CA ILE A 59 0.61 -6.93 8.58
C ILE A 59 1.05 -5.54 8.17
N HIS A 60 0.93 -5.23 6.87
CA HIS A 60 1.11 -3.90 6.30
C HIS A 60 -0.24 -3.28 6.01
N TYR A 61 -0.47 -2.06 6.47
CA TYR A 61 -1.72 -1.36 6.26
C TYR A 61 -1.49 0.15 6.15
N ASN A 62 -2.52 0.90 5.79
CA ASN A 62 -2.51 2.35 5.88
C ASN A 62 -3.53 2.77 6.94
N SER A 63 -3.08 3.58 7.90
CA SER A 63 -3.85 4.00 9.07
C SER A 63 -4.66 5.27 8.78
N PRO A 64 -5.96 5.18 8.45
CA PRO A 64 -6.79 6.37 8.29
C PRO A 64 -7.13 6.99 9.64
N ARG A 65 -7.50 8.29 9.60
CA ARG A 65 -7.90 9.10 10.76
C ARG A 65 -9.37 9.46 10.69
N MET A 66 -10.02 9.60 11.85
CA MET A 66 -11.42 10.03 11.94
C MET A 66 -11.63 11.43 11.37
N ARG A 67 -10.85 12.38 11.79
CA ARG A 67 -10.98 13.81 11.41
C ARG A 67 -12.40 14.34 11.60
N GLY A 68 -13.01 14.01 12.73
CA GLY A 68 -14.36 14.42 13.07
C GLY A 68 -15.48 13.74 12.27
N ARG A 69 -15.15 12.74 11.43
CA ARG A 69 -16.16 11.99 10.66
C ARG A 69 -16.71 10.82 11.48
N LYS A 70 -17.97 10.49 11.24
CA LYS A 70 -18.53 9.21 11.66
C LYS A 70 -17.91 8.10 10.83
N ILE A 71 -17.35 7.09 11.48
CA ILE A 71 -16.67 5.99 10.82
C ILE A 71 -17.60 4.83 10.57
N MET A 72 -18.01 4.12 11.62
CA MET A 72 -18.85 2.93 11.46
C MET A 72 -20.28 3.30 11.08
N GLY A 73 -20.78 2.71 10.00
CA GLY A 73 -22.06 3.06 9.38
C GLY A 73 -22.06 4.42 8.65
N GLY A 74 -20.89 5.05 8.49
CA GLY A 74 -20.65 6.28 7.75
C GLY A 74 -19.60 6.08 6.67
N LEU A 75 -18.32 6.42 6.97
CA LEU A 75 -17.21 6.22 6.05
C LEU A 75 -16.99 4.73 5.72
N VAL A 76 -17.17 3.88 6.69
CA VAL A 76 -17.14 2.41 6.57
C VAL A 76 -18.58 1.93 6.72
N PRO A 77 -19.29 1.66 5.60
CA PRO A 77 -20.68 1.24 5.64
C PRO A 77 -20.81 -0.20 6.14
N TYR A 78 -21.89 -0.48 6.88
CA TYR A 78 -22.24 -1.84 7.26
C TYR A 78 -22.69 -2.68 6.07
N GLY A 79 -22.45 -4.00 6.13
CA GLY A 79 -22.84 -4.97 5.11
C GLY A 79 -22.06 -4.86 3.80
N LYS A 80 -20.88 -4.18 3.80
CA LYS A 80 -20.01 -4.07 2.63
C LYS A 80 -18.56 -4.39 3.00
N GLU A 81 -17.89 -5.12 2.13
CA GLU A 81 -16.49 -5.46 2.33
C GLU A 81 -15.62 -4.19 2.35
N TRP A 82 -14.81 -4.10 3.39
CA TRP A 82 -13.87 -3.03 3.60
C TRP A 82 -12.44 -3.58 3.62
N ARG A 83 -11.53 -2.93 2.90
CA ARG A 83 -10.10 -3.28 2.80
C ARG A 83 -9.30 -3.14 4.10
N THR A 84 -9.96 -3.00 5.24
CA THR A 84 -9.40 -2.92 6.59
C THR A 84 -8.29 -1.87 6.72
N GLY A 85 -8.56 -0.69 6.16
CA GLY A 85 -7.58 0.41 6.08
C GLY A 85 -7.91 1.41 4.99
N ALA A 86 -6.88 2.06 4.46
CA ALA A 86 -6.98 3.05 3.39
C ALA A 86 -5.89 2.82 2.33
N ASN A 87 -6.02 3.49 1.15
CA ASN A 87 -5.09 3.34 0.02
C ASN A 87 -5.05 1.87 -0.46
N PRO A 88 -3.87 1.23 -0.75
CA PRO A 88 -3.82 -0.21 -1.00
C PRO A 88 -4.43 -1.01 0.15
N ALA A 89 -5.03 -2.13 -0.19
CA ALA A 89 -5.63 -3.03 0.79
C ALA A 89 -4.59 -3.61 1.75
N THR A 90 -5.04 -3.92 2.96
CA THR A 90 -4.20 -4.45 4.04
C THR A 90 -3.63 -5.81 3.66
N THR A 91 -2.32 -5.98 3.80
CA THR A 91 -1.61 -7.21 3.45
C THR A 91 -1.21 -7.98 4.70
N LEU A 92 -1.52 -9.27 4.73
CA LEU A 92 -1.06 -10.24 5.72
C LEU A 92 0.05 -11.11 5.09
N ILE A 93 1.16 -11.26 5.78
CA ILE A 93 2.26 -12.17 5.42
C ILE A 93 2.47 -13.12 6.59
N THR A 94 2.53 -14.42 6.33
CA THR A 94 2.86 -15.42 7.34
C THR A 94 3.89 -16.42 6.83
N THR A 95 4.88 -16.72 7.67
CA THR A 95 5.95 -17.69 7.34
C THR A 95 5.58 -19.13 7.69
N GLY A 96 4.53 -19.34 8.45
CA GLY A 96 4.02 -20.66 8.84
C GLY A 96 2.51 -20.74 8.66
N ASN A 97 1.99 -21.96 8.76
CA ASN A 97 0.54 -22.19 8.68
C ASN A 97 -0.15 -21.63 9.93
N LEU A 98 -1.29 -21.01 9.73
CA LEU A 98 -2.09 -20.42 10.79
C LEU A 98 -3.50 -21.01 10.82
N LYS A 99 -4.07 -21.01 12.02
CA LYS A 99 -5.51 -21.05 12.21
C LYS A 99 -5.96 -19.67 12.66
N ILE A 100 -6.75 -18.99 11.83
CA ILE A 100 -7.33 -17.67 12.12
C ILE A 100 -8.82 -17.86 12.36
N GLY A 101 -9.24 -17.78 13.63
CA GLY A 101 -10.61 -18.16 14.00
C GLY A 101 -10.93 -19.58 13.56
N THR A 102 -11.82 -19.74 12.58
CA THR A 102 -12.21 -21.03 12.00
C THR A 102 -11.43 -21.41 10.73
N LEU A 103 -10.60 -20.49 10.19
CA LEU A 103 -9.92 -20.69 8.90
C LEU A 103 -8.55 -21.34 9.09
N THR A 104 -8.20 -22.25 8.19
CA THR A 104 -6.82 -22.69 7.98
C THR A 104 -6.19 -21.83 6.89
N VAL A 105 -5.11 -21.14 7.23
CA VAL A 105 -4.39 -20.22 6.35
C VAL A 105 -2.97 -20.72 6.19
N PRO A 106 -2.60 -21.29 5.03
CA PRO A 106 -1.23 -21.73 4.75
C PRO A 106 -0.21 -20.58 4.83
N ALA A 107 1.07 -20.92 4.98
CA ALA A 107 2.13 -19.93 4.83
C ALA A 107 2.03 -19.22 3.48
N GLY A 108 2.17 -17.87 3.49
CA GLY A 108 1.99 -17.10 2.26
C GLY A 108 1.68 -15.63 2.51
N THR A 109 1.27 -14.97 1.42
CA THR A 109 0.85 -13.58 1.42
C THR A 109 -0.62 -13.50 1.00
N TYR A 110 -1.38 -12.69 1.72
CA TYR A 110 -2.82 -12.54 1.57
C TYR A 110 -3.23 -11.08 1.68
N THR A 111 -4.43 -10.76 1.23
CA THR A 111 -5.09 -9.49 1.52
C THR A 111 -6.15 -9.71 2.58
N LEU A 112 -6.19 -8.81 3.57
CA LEU A 112 -7.23 -8.79 4.60
C LEU A 112 -8.32 -7.80 4.24
N PHE A 113 -9.55 -8.28 4.29
CA PHE A 113 -10.76 -7.48 4.29
C PHE A 113 -11.56 -7.78 5.56
N THR A 114 -12.43 -6.87 5.93
CA THR A 114 -13.47 -7.12 6.91
C THR A 114 -14.83 -6.82 6.32
N LEU A 115 -15.84 -7.51 6.78
CA LEU A 115 -17.24 -7.18 6.52
C LEU A 115 -17.82 -6.61 7.82
N PRO A 116 -17.85 -5.27 7.94
CA PRO A 116 -18.45 -4.62 9.09
C PRO A 116 -19.95 -4.86 9.14
N GLU A 117 -20.46 -5.20 10.33
CA GLU A 117 -21.87 -5.41 10.57
C GLU A 117 -22.40 -4.40 11.60
N ALA A 118 -23.72 -4.24 11.64
CA ALA A 118 -24.37 -3.37 12.60
C ALA A 118 -24.08 -3.82 14.05
N PRO A 119 -24.08 -2.89 15.03
CA PRO A 119 -23.85 -3.23 16.43
C PRO A 119 -24.69 -4.41 16.90
N GLY A 120 -24.04 -5.37 17.57
CA GLY A 120 -24.66 -6.62 18.03
C GLY A 120 -24.56 -7.79 17.05
N THR A 121 -24.08 -7.56 15.83
CA THR A 121 -23.78 -8.62 14.85
C THR A 121 -22.28 -8.76 14.71
N PRO A 122 -21.69 -9.98 14.82
CA PRO A 122 -20.26 -10.18 14.65
C PRO A 122 -19.79 -9.76 13.25
N TRP A 123 -18.68 -9.02 13.19
CA TRP A 123 -18.01 -8.79 11.91
C TRP A 123 -17.40 -10.08 11.36
N LEU A 124 -17.09 -10.08 10.07
CA LEU A 124 -16.31 -11.15 9.48
C LEU A 124 -14.94 -10.64 9.06
N LEU A 125 -13.88 -11.34 9.48
CA LEU A 125 -12.58 -11.22 8.83
C LEU A 125 -12.59 -12.07 7.56
N ILE A 126 -12.09 -11.51 6.47
CA ILE A 126 -11.97 -12.15 5.16
C ILE A 126 -10.49 -12.23 4.80
N VAL A 127 -10.02 -13.44 4.51
CA VAL A 127 -8.67 -13.67 3.99
C VAL A 127 -8.79 -13.93 2.50
N SER A 128 -8.22 -13.04 1.68
CA SER A 128 -8.26 -13.16 0.22
C SER A 128 -6.90 -13.61 -0.33
N LYS A 129 -6.91 -14.50 -1.30
CA LYS A 129 -5.73 -14.97 -2.04
C LYS A 129 -5.22 -13.93 -3.04
N LYS A 130 -6.07 -12.97 -3.44
CA LYS A 130 -5.68 -11.87 -4.31
C LYS A 130 -4.79 -10.89 -3.56
N THR A 131 -3.62 -10.58 -4.09
CA THR A 131 -2.63 -9.72 -3.44
C THR A 131 -2.26 -8.52 -4.32
N GLY A 132 -1.70 -7.48 -3.70
CA GLY A 132 -1.28 -6.27 -4.43
C GLY A 132 -2.45 -5.39 -4.91
N GLU A 133 -3.64 -5.59 -4.35
CA GLU A 133 -4.86 -4.93 -4.77
C GLU A 133 -5.06 -3.56 -4.11
N TRP A 134 -5.74 -2.69 -4.83
CA TRP A 134 -6.27 -1.46 -4.23
C TRP A 134 -7.44 -1.75 -3.27
N GLY A 135 -8.15 -2.85 -3.52
CA GLY A 135 -9.25 -3.35 -2.70
C GLY A 135 -10.61 -2.69 -2.97
N ILE A 136 -10.71 -1.86 -4.01
CA ILE A 136 -11.95 -1.30 -4.55
C ILE A 136 -11.83 -1.32 -6.08
N PRO A 137 -12.70 -2.07 -6.77
CA PRO A 137 -13.76 -2.95 -6.23
C PRO A 137 -13.19 -4.12 -5.43
N TYR A 138 -14.03 -4.69 -4.56
CA TYR A 138 -13.69 -5.91 -3.82
C TYR A 138 -13.50 -7.08 -4.81
N PRO A 139 -12.40 -7.87 -4.70
CA PRO A 139 -12.11 -8.98 -5.61
C PRO A 139 -12.94 -10.22 -5.25
N ALA A 140 -14.22 -10.19 -5.55
CA ALA A 140 -15.13 -11.30 -5.26
C ALA A 140 -14.66 -12.61 -5.95
N GLY A 141 -14.71 -13.73 -5.21
CA GLY A 141 -14.29 -15.05 -5.70
C GLY A 141 -12.84 -15.43 -5.36
N ASP A 142 -12.03 -14.50 -4.85
CA ASP A 142 -10.64 -14.77 -4.44
C ASP A 142 -10.51 -15.06 -2.93
N ASP A 143 -11.60 -15.15 -2.19
CA ASP A 143 -11.58 -15.49 -0.76
C ASP A 143 -10.96 -16.87 -0.52
N LEU A 144 -9.99 -16.93 0.40
CA LEU A 144 -9.58 -18.18 1.02
C LEU A 144 -10.69 -18.66 1.97
N GLY A 145 -11.27 -17.69 2.69
CA GLY A 145 -12.39 -17.91 3.57
C GLY A 145 -12.73 -16.70 4.43
N ARG A 146 -13.79 -16.86 5.23
CA ARG A 146 -14.32 -15.86 6.16
C ARG A 146 -14.46 -16.46 7.56
N THR A 147 -14.19 -15.70 8.59
CA THR A 147 -14.33 -16.12 10.00
C THR A 147 -14.94 -15.02 10.84
N PRO A 148 -15.81 -15.33 11.81
CA PRO A 148 -16.35 -14.33 12.73
C PRO A 148 -15.24 -13.66 13.56
N MET A 149 -15.46 -12.39 13.87
CA MET A 149 -14.68 -11.62 14.80
C MET A 149 -15.47 -11.38 16.10
N HIS A 150 -14.79 -10.98 17.16
CA HIS A 150 -15.39 -10.64 18.46
C HIS A 150 -15.31 -9.13 18.64
N GLY A 151 -16.46 -8.48 18.69
CA GLY A 151 -16.59 -7.04 18.85
C GLY A 151 -16.56 -6.62 20.32
N ALA A 152 -15.81 -5.56 20.59
CA ALA A 152 -15.82 -4.83 21.85
C ALA A 152 -15.93 -3.33 21.60
N THR A 153 -16.36 -2.60 22.63
CA THR A 153 -16.41 -1.14 22.58
C THR A 153 -15.23 -0.56 23.34
N LEU A 154 -14.45 0.29 22.68
CA LEU A 154 -13.36 1.02 23.32
C LEU A 154 -13.90 2.04 24.32
N PRO A 155 -13.21 2.27 25.45
CA PRO A 155 -13.65 3.21 26.50
C PRO A 155 -13.61 4.68 26.04
N ALA A 156 -12.84 4.97 24.99
CA ALA A 156 -12.74 6.29 24.36
C ALA A 156 -12.53 6.16 22.85
N PRO A 157 -12.99 7.13 22.05
CA PRO A 157 -12.78 7.09 20.60
C PRO A 157 -11.29 7.13 20.23
N GLN A 158 -10.89 6.24 19.35
CA GLN A 158 -9.54 6.17 18.79
C GLN A 158 -9.48 6.88 17.44
N GLU A 159 -8.72 7.97 17.36
CA GLU A 159 -8.61 8.82 16.16
C GLU A 159 -8.02 8.09 14.96
N ASN A 160 -6.95 7.30 15.17
CA ASN A 160 -6.26 6.57 14.12
C ASN A 160 -6.67 5.11 14.13
N MET A 161 -7.02 4.56 12.98
CA MET A 161 -7.19 3.12 12.85
C MET A 161 -5.87 2.40 13.18
N THR A 162 -5.94 1.40 14.03
CA THR A 162 -4.79 0.53 14.32
C THR A 162 -5.13 -0.93 14.12
N ILE A 163 -4.12 -1.68 13.68
CA ILE A 163 -4.10 -3.13 13.73
C ILE A 163 -3.00 -3.49 14.70
N SER A 164 -3.32 -4.34 15.69
CA SER A 164 -2.37 -4.77 16.72
C SER A 164 -2.51 -6.26 17.01
N PHE A 165 -1.47 -6.81 17.63
CA PHE A 165 -1.49 -8.14 18.21
C PHE A 165 -1.46 -8.00 19.72
N ASP A 166 -2.45 -8.58 20.41
CA ASP A 166 -2.57 -8.56 21.86
C ASP A 166 -2.64 -10.01 22.40
N HIS A 167 -2.49 -10.21 23.70
CA HIS A 167 -2.56 -11.51 24.38
C HIS A 167 -1.64 -12.58 23.75
N THR A 168 -0.44 -12.14 23.31
CA THR A 168 0.49 -13.04 22.63
C THR A 168 1.09 -14.07 23.58
N MET A 169 0.92 -15.33 23.22
CA MET A 169 1.48 -16.50 23.87
C MET A 169 2.43 -17.24 22.92
N LYS A 170 3.01 -18.36 23.36
CA LYS A 170 3.99 -19.12 22.58
C LYS A 170 3.47 -19.50 21.16
N HIS A 171 2.21 -19.91 21.06
CA HIS A 171 1.62 -20.42 19.82
C HIS A 171 0.39 -19.66 19.35
N SER A 172 -0.04 -18.63 20.08
CA SER A 172 -1.26 -17.90 19.75
C SER A 172 -1.15 -16.42 20.07
N THR A 173 -2.00 -15.63 19.41
CA THR A 173 -2.19 -14.20 19.65
C THR A 173 -3.62 -13.83 19.25
N GLU A 174 -4.02 -12.62 19.58
CA GLU A 174 -5.28 -12.03 19.10
C GLU A 174 -4.94 -10.86 18.16
N LEU A 175 -5.50 -10.89 16.98
CA LEU A 175 -5.46 -9.77 16.02
C LEU A 175 -6.60 -8.83 16.34
N HIS A 176 -6.31 -7.55 16.56
CA HIS A 176 -7.28 -6.50 16.81
C HIS A 176 -7.30 -5.48 15.67
N VAL A 177 -8.48 -5.02 15.30
CA VAL A 177 -8.72 -3.88 14.42
C VAL A 177 -9.50 -2.83 15.21
N LYS A 178 -8.83 -1.71 15.55
CA LYS A 178 -9.37 -0.67 16.43
C LYS A 178 -9.54 0.64 15.69
N TRP A 179 -10.74 1.20 15.73
CA TRP A 179 -11.01 2.54 15.18
C TRP A 179 -12.32 3.11 15.72
N GLU A 180 -12.40 4.44 15.92
CA GLU A 180 -13.53 5.09 16.59
C GLU A 180 -13.74 4.45 17.98
N THR A 181 -14.89 3.91 18.29
CA THR A 181 -15.16 3.16 19.52
C THR A 181 -15.19 1.65 19.30
N THR A 182 -14.82 1.17 18.13
CA THR A 182 -14.87 -0.24 17.74
C THR A 182 -13.53 -0.92 17.96
N ASP A 183 -13.54 -2.10 18.55
CA ASP A 183 -12.42 -3.04 18.65
C ASP A 183 -12.93 -4.41 18.20
N GLU A 184 -12.50 -4.85 17.03
CA GLU A 184 -12.84 -6.18 16.50
C GLU A 184 -11.62 -7.09 16.57
N SER A 185 -11.78 -8.26 17.16
CA SER A 185 -10.67 -9.18 17.39
C SER A 185 -10.93 -10.58 16.84
N VAL A 186 -9.84 -11.29 16.55
CA VAL A 186 -9.87 -12.70 16.15
C VAL A 186 -8.63 -13.42 16.66
N LYS A 187 -8.80 -14.61 17.20
CA LYS A 187 -7.70 -15.45 17.65
C LYS A 187 -6.93 -16.01 16.47
N ILE A 188 -5.59 -15.98 16.56
CA ILE A 188 -4.65 -16.60 15.62
C ILE A 188 -3.81 -17.62 16.37
N GLU A 189 -3.66 -18.79 15.79
CA GLU A 189 -2.81 -19.89 16.30
C GLU A 189 -1.84 -20.34 15.21
N ALA A 190 -0.56 -20.50 15.56
CA ALA A 190 0.41 -21.17 14.69
C ALA A 190 0.15 -22.68 14.68
N VAL A 191 0.06 -23.25 13.48
CA VAL A 191 -0.19 -24.68 13.27
C VAL A 191 1.07 -25.34 12.74
N LYS A 192 1.49 -26.45 13.34
CA LYS A 192 2.65 -27.25 12.90
C LYS A 192 2.31 -28.14 11.72
#